data_c08aefb75f0ce73d3fb566c5eb470cde
#
_entry.id   c08aefb75f0ce73d3fb566c5eb470cde
#
_cell.length_a   1.000
_cell.length_b   1.000
_cell.length_c   1.000
_cell.angle_alpha   90.00
_cell.angle_beta   90.00
_cell.angle_gamma   90.00
#
_symmetry.space_group_name_H-M   'P 1'
#
loop_
_entity.id
_entity.type
_entity.pdbx_description
1 polymer ?
#
loop_
_entity_poly.entity_id
_entity_poly.type
_entity_poly.pdbx_seq_one_letter_code
_entity_poly.pdbx_strand_id
1 'polypeptide(L)'
;MKEKSPQEKNAAERQVSLITEALSKAADNKGVWLNEQGKQYPRFYPKGAAVSPFNALVMGLNSDKNGFSTNLYTLFSEAKKRDESVMAHERGVPFNWYAWNKYVNRHNPEDIISRKDYQELSATDQTQYKGIHNREIRVLFNIDQTMLPLKDKEKYEDVDDAEIDEARLMKAAEIACIRDYVM
;
A
#
# COMPACT_ATOMS: atom_id res chain seq x y z
N MET A 1 -5.80 -19.64 -14.44
CA MET A 1 -5.74 -18.70 -13.29
C MET A 1 -4.68 -19.24 -12.33
N LYS A 2 -3.61 -18.49 -12.04
CA LYS A 2 -2.60 -18.95 -11.05
C LYS A 2 -3.23 -18.95 -9.66
N GLU A 3 -3.05 -20.04 -8.93
CA GLU A 3 -3.46 -20.14 -7.54
C GLU A 3 -2.67 -19.15 -6.68
N LYS A 4 -3.38 -18.43 -5.81
CA LYS A 4 -2.75 -17.48 -4.90
C LYS A 4 -1.89 -18.23 -3.89
N SER A 5 -0.72 -17.71 -3.58
CA SER A 5 0.14 -18.28 -2.54
C SER A 5 -0.55 -18.24 -1.17
N PRO A 6 -0.17 -19.10 -0.21
CA PRO A 6 -0.71 -19.07 1.15
C PRO A 6 -0.55 -17.71 1.82
N GLN A 7 0.55 -17.00 1.54
CA GLN A 7 0.80 -15.65 2.06
C GLN A 7 -0.16 -14.63 1.49
N GLU A 8 -0.49 -14.71 0.19
CA GLU A 8 -1.47 -13.83 -0.46
C GLU A 8 -2.90 -14.09 0.02
N LYS A 9 -3.27 -15.37 0.27
CA LYS A 9 -4.57 -15.73 0.87
C LYS A 9 -4.70 -15.12 2.27
N ASN A 10 -3.71 -15.29 3.13
CA ASN A 10 -3.70 -14.74 4.48
C ASN A 10 -3.74 -13.19 4.49
N ALA A 11 -3.00 -12.54 3.60
CA ALA A 11 -3.01 -11.08 3.47
C ALA A 11 -4.39 -10.56 3.03
N ALA A 12 -5.03 -11.20 2.06
CA ALA A 12 -6.37 -10.84 1.62
C ALA A 12 -7.42 -11.04 2.73
N GLU A 13 -7.35 -12.15 3.45
CA GLU A 13 -8.23 -12.41 4.60
C GLU A 13 -8.09 -11.34 5.69
N ARG A 14 -6.87 -10.92 6.00
CA ARG A 14 -6.62 -9.84 6.96
C ARG A 14 -7.15 -8.48 6.50
N GLN A 15 -7.02 -8.16 5.21
CA GLN A 15 -7.60 -6.93 4.64
C GLN A 15 -9.13 -6.96 4.72
N VAL A 16 -9.73 -8.08 4.34
CA VAL A 16 -11.19 -8.27 4.43
C VAL A 16 -11.66 -8.17 5.88
N SER A 17 -10.97 -8.83 6.82
CA SER A 17 -11.32 -8.78 8.24
C SER A 17 -11.32 -7.34 8.78
N LEU A 18 -10.32 -6.53 8.46
CA LEU A 18 -10.26 -5.12 8.87
C LEU A 18 -11.45 -4.33 8.32
N ILE A 19 -11.76 -4.50 7.05
CA ILE A 19 -12.89 -3.80 6.40
C ILE A 19 -14.22 -4.26 6.99
N THR A 20 -14.43 -5.56 7.17
CA THR A 20 -15.67 -6.12 7.74
C THR A 20 -15.89 -5.64 9.17
N GLU A 21 -14.83 -5.63 9.99
CA GLU A 21 -14.91 -5.13 11.36
C GLU A 21 -15.29 -3.64 11.39
N ALA A 22 -14.69 -2.83 10.52
CA ALA A 22 -15.02 -1.41 10.41
C ALA A 22 -16.46 -1.18 9.95
N LEU A 23 -16.92 -1.96 8.96
CA LEU A 23 -18.32 -1.94 8.48
C LEU A 23 -19.31 -2.26 9.61
N SER A 24 -19.02 -3.29 10.40
CA SER A 24 -19.88 -3.66 11.54
C SER A 24 -19.96 -2.53 12.57
N LYS A 25 -18.83 -1.94 12.93
CA LYS A 25 -18.80 -0.79 13.84
C LYS A 25 -19.54 0.44 13.30
N ALA A 26 -19.41 0.71 11.99
CA ALA A 26 -20.11 1.82 11.35
C ALA A 26 -21.63 1.60 11.31
N ALA A 27 -22.11 0.38 11.16
CA ALA A 27 -23.53 0.05 11.21
C ALA A 27 -24.11 0.34 12.60
N ASP A 28 -23.37 0.05 13.67
CA ASP A 28 -23.79 0.30 15.05
C ASP A 28 -23.75 1.79 15.42
N ASN A 29 -22.82 2.56 14.86
CA ASN A 29 -22.55 3.96 15.22
C ASN A 29 -23.06 5.00 14.21
N LYS A 30 -23.96 4.63 13.29
CA LYS A 30 -24.57 5.56 12.31
C LYS A 30 -23.58 6.41 11.50
N GLY A 31 -22.56 5.81 10.94
CA GLY A 31 -21.91 6.38 9.76
C GLY A 31 -20.66 7.20 9.97
N VAL A 32 -19.92 7.03 11.02
CA VAL A 32 -18.60 7.65 11.15
C VAL A 32 -17.55 6.77 10.50
N TRP A 33 -17.27 7.06 9.23
CA TRP A 33 -16.39 6.23 8.41
C TRP A 33 -14.92 6.67 8.36
N LEU A 34 -14.66 7.93 8.63
CA LEU A 34 -13.31 8.48 8.47
C LEU A 34 -13.12 9.67 9.41
N ASN A 35 -12.06 9.64 10.19
CA ASN A 35 -11.48 10.82 10.84
C ASN A 35 -12.14 11.41 12.09
N GLU A 36 -12.68 10.61 13.00
CA GLU A 36 -13.04 11.16 14.34
C GLU A 36 -11.84 11.76 15.11
N GLN A 37 -10.61 11.39 14.73
CA GLN A 37 -9.41 11.78 15.48
C GLN A 37 -8.51 12.79 14.75
N GLY A 38 -8.94 13.35 13.60
CA GLY A 38 -8.14 14.32 12.85
C GLY A 38 -6.81 13.77 12.31
N LYS A 39 -6.68 12.44 12.19
CA LYS A 39 -5.46 11.82 11.67
C LYS A 39 -5.32 12.13 10.18
N GLN A 40 -4.11 12.48 9.79
CA GLN A 40 -3.77 12.73 8.39
C GLN A 40 -3.95 11.49 7.52
N TYR A 41 -4.12 11.71 6.22
CA TYR A 41 -4.15 10.65 5.21
C TYR A 41 -2.90 9.75 5.30
N PRO A 42 -3.03 8.40 5.24
CA PRO A 42 -1.91 7.50 5.36
C PRO A 42 -0.80 7.74 4.34
N ARG A 43 0.43 7.79 4.79
CA ARG A 43 1.61 8.10 3.98
C ARG A 43 2.79 7.16 4.26
N PHE A 44 3.70 7.10 3.32
CA PHE A 44 4.98 6.40 3.50
C PHE A 44 5.97 7.28 4.25
N TYR A 45 6.53 6.75 5.34
CA TYR A 45 7.63 7.35 6.05
C TYR A 45 8.98 6.88 5.48
N PRO A 46 10.01 7.73 5.37
CA PRO A 46 10.06 9.16 5.73
C PRO A 46 9.65 10.11 4.61
N LYS A 47 9.38 9.63 3.41
CA LYS A 47 9.22 10.46 2.21
C LYS A 47 7.87 11.19 2.13
N GLY A 48 6.93 10.85 2.99
CA GLY A 48 5.58 11.43 2.97
C GLY A 48 4.76 11.10 1.71
N ALA A 49 5.21 10.15 0.89
CA ALA A 49 4.49 9.80 -0.34
C ALA A 49 3.12 9.21 -0.02
N ALA A 50 2.10 9.72 -0.71
CA ALA A 50 0.73 9.22 -0.59
C ALA A 50 0.61 7.77 -1.10
N VAL A 51 -0.33 7.04 -0.52
CA VAL A 51 -0.66 5.67 -0.91
C VAL A 51 -1.93 5.64 -1.77
N SER A 52 -2.20 4.53 -2.45
CA SER A 52 -3.45 4.38 -3.20
C SER A 52 -4.67 4.37 -2.26
N PRO A 53 -5.87 4.80 -2.70
CA PRO A 53 -7.06 4.89 -1.86
C PRO A 53 -7.41 3.60 -1.12
N PHE A 54 -7.32 2.44 -1.77
CA PHE A 54 -7.56 1.16 -1.12
C PHE A 54 -6.55 0.88 0.01
N ASN A 55 -5.27 1.13 -0.25
CA ASN A 55 -4.24 0.96 0.78
C ASN A 55 -4.42 1.96 1.92
N ALA A 56 -4.81 3.20 1.61
CA ALA A 56 -5.10 4.20 2.62
C ALA A 56 -6.24 3.78 3.54
N LEU A 57 -7.33 3.23 2.96
CA LEU A 57 -8.43 2.68 3.74
C LEU A 57 -7.93 1.59 4.71
N VAL A 58 -7.21 0.59 4.20
CA VAL A 58 -6.71 -0.53 5.01
C VAL A 58 -5.74 -0.06 6.09
N MET A 59 -4.85 0.90 5.76
CA MET A 59 -3.89 1.47 6.71
C MET A 59 -4.57 2.31 7.78
N GLY A 60 -5.54 3.15 7.40
CA GLY A 60 -6.34 3.95 8.34
C GLY A 60 -7.10 3.06 9.31
N LEU A 61 -7.83 2.06 8.82
CA LEU A 61 -8.54 1.09 9.65
C LEU A 61 -7.61 0.32 10.61
N ASN A 62 -6.40 -0.02 10.13
CA ASN A 62 -5.40 -0.63 10.99
C ASN A 62 -4.90 0.32 12.08
N SER A 63 -4.71 1.60 11.75
CA SER A 63 -4.33 2.62 12.70
C SER A 63 -5.38 2.81 13.80
N ASP A 64 -6.64 2.91 13.41
CA ASP A 64 -7.75 3.08 14.34
C ASP A 64 -7.95 1.86 15.23
N LYS A 65 -7.88 0.66 14.65
CA LYS A 65 -7.99 -0.60 15.39
C LYS A 65 -6.93 -0.75 16.49
N ASN A 66 -5.70 -0.31 16.22
CA ASN A 66 -4.58 -0.46 17.14
C ASN A 66 -4.32 0.81 17.99
N GLY A 67 -5.07 1.88 17.78
CA GLY A 67 -4.92 3.13 18.53
C GLY A 67 -3.60 3.85 18.24
N PHE A 68 -3.04 3.70 17.03
CA PHE A 68 -1.81 4.40 16.67
C PHE A 68 -2.01 5.91 16.63
N SER A 69 -1.01 6.66 17.05
CA SER A 69 -1.03 8.12 17.09
C SER A 69 -0.89 8.74 15.70
N THR A 70 -0.24 8.03 14.77
CA THR A 70 0.05 8.52 13.43
C THR A 70 -0.50 7.61 12.32
N ASN A 71 -0.62 8.15 11.11
CA ASN A 71 -0.90 7.38 9.88
C ASN A 71 0.35 7.26 8.98
N LEU A 72 1.55 7.26 9.57
CA LEU A 72 2.81 7.07 8.86
C LEU A 72 3.24 5.61 8.91
N TYR A 73 3.63 5.08 7.75
CA TYR A 73 3.96 3.67 7.61
C TYR A 73 5.27 3.45 6.87
N THR A 74 6.01 2.43 7.27
CA THR A 74 7.30 2.06 6.69
C THR A 74 7.39 0.57 6.39
N LEU A 75 8.28 0.20 5.47
CA LEU A 75 8.69 -1.18 5.27
C LEU A 75 9.68 -1.60 6.35
N PHE A 76 9.65 -2.87 6.76
CA PHE A 76 10.64 -3.43 7.70
C PHE A 76 12.08 -3.18 7.23
N SER A 77 12.36 -3.40 5.93
CA SER A 77 13.69 -3.19 5.35
C SER A 77 14.13 -1.73 5.39
N GLU A 78 13.20 -0.79 5.23
CA GLU A 78 13.51 0.64 5.28
C GLU A 78 13.73 1.12 6.72
N ALA A 79 12.95 0.63 7.67
CA ALA A 79 13.18 0.88 9.09
C ALA A 79 14.56 0.37 9.53
N LYS A 80 14.89 -0.88 9.16
CA LYS A 80 16.20 -1.47 9.47
C LYS A 80 17.39 -0.69 8.91
N LYS A 81 17.28 -0.14 7.69
CA LYS A 81 18.33 0.69 7.09
C LYS A 81 18.61 1.98 7.86
N ARG A 82 17.65 2.47 8.63
CA ARG A 82 17.73 3.69 9.41
C ARG A 82 17.97 3.43 10.90
N ASP A 83 18.27 2.18 11.28
CA ASP A 83 18.38 1.74 12.68
C ASP A 83 17.11 1.99 13.53
N GLU A 84 15.96 2.12 12.86
CA GLU A 84 14.64 2.31 13.46
C GLU A 84 13.90 0.96 13.52
N SER A 85 14.46 -0.03 14.16
CA SER A 85 13.93 -1.39 14.17
C SER A 85 12.46 -1.45 14.57
N VAL A 86 11.70 -2.32 13.92
CA VAL A 86 10.34 -2.67 14.35
C VAL A 86 10.42 -3.43 15.67
N MET A 87 9.58 -3.07 16.62
CA MET A 87 9.54 -3.70 17.95
C MET A 87 9.17 -5.19 17.84
N ALA A 88 9.65 -5.98 18.80
CA ALA A 88 9.39 -7.42 18.81
C ALA A 88 7.89 -7.72 18.94
N HIS A 89 7.44 -8.77 18.24
CA HIS A 89 6.05 -9.25 18.23
C HIS A 89 5.03 -8.34 17.54
N GLU A 90 5.45 -7.21 16.97
CA GLU A 90 4.57 -6.33 16.21
C GLU A 90 4.09 -6.98 14.90
N ARG A 91 2.83 -6.71 14.55
CA ARG A 91 2.21 -7.21 13.32
C ARG A 91 1.89 -6.06 12.37
N GLY A 92 2.62 -6.00 11.27
CA GLY A 92 2.33 -5.01 10.23
C GLY A 92 1.07 -5.31 9.45
N VAL A 93 0.60 -4.33 8.68
CA VAL A 93 -0.59 -4.41 7.84
C VAL A 93 -0.23 -4.85 6.42
N PRO A 94 -0.99 -5.75 5.79
CA PRO A 94 -0.79 -6.12 4.38
C PRO A 94 -1.11 -4.95 3.45
N PHE A 95 -0.23 -4.72 2.49
CA PHE A 95 -0.26 -3.61 1.56
C PHE A 95 -0.12 -4.11 0.12
N ASN A 96 -0.98 -3.66 -0.78
CA ASN A 96 -0.89 -3.99 -2.20
C ASN A 96 0.12 -3.06 -2.88
N TRP A 97 1.24 -3.63 -3.29
CA TRP A 97 2.27 -2.93 -4.05
C TRP A 97 2.12 -3.25 -5.54
N TYR A 98 2.00 -2.23 -6.36
CA TYR A 98 1.94 -2.39 -7.82
C TYR A 98 3.25 -1.90 -8.42
N ALA A 99 3.99 -2.81 -9.03
CA ALA A 99 5.27 -2.51 -9.64
C ALA A 99 5.23 -2.79 -11.15
N TRP A 100 5.84 -1.93 -11.92
CA TRP A 100 6.17 -2.14 -13.33
C TRP A 100 7.55 -2.82 -13.42
N ASN A 101 7.60 -4.08 -13.09
CA ASN A 101 8.85 -4.84 -13.05
C ASN A 101 8.82 -6.11 -13.89
N LYS A 102 7.74 -6.33 -14.62
CA LYS A 102 7.57 -7.45 -15.54
C LYS A 102 7.13 -6.98 -16.92
N TYR A 103 7.56 -7.70 -17.91
CA TYR A 103 7.25 -7.46 -19.32
C TYR A 103 6.76 -8.75 -19.94
N VAL A 104 5.65 -8.70 -20.67
CA VAL A 104 5.07 -9.84 -21.38
C VAL A 104 5.26 -9.65 -22.89
N ASN A 105 5.62 -10.73 -23.57
CA ASN A 105 5.73 -10.74 -25.02
C ASN A 105 4.33 -10.55 -25.64
N ARG A 106 4.23 -9.67 -26.64
CA ARG A 106 2.95 -9.31 -27.30
C ARG A 106 2.34 -10.48 -28.07
N HIS A 107 3.19 -11.42 -28.53
CA HIS A 107 2.82 -12.56 -29.34
C HIS A 107 2.74 -13.87 -28.54
N ASN A 108 3.37 -13.90 -27.36
CA ASN A 108 3.35 -15.05 -26.46
C ASN A 108 3.09 -14.60 -25.01
N PRO A 109 1.85 -14.70 -24.51
CA PRO A 109 1.50 -14.28 -23.14
C PRO A 109 2.18 -15.08 -22.02
N GLU A 110 2.73 -16.23 -22.31
CA GLU A 110 3.46 -17.06 -21.33
C GLU A 110 4.92 -16.62 -21.17
N ASP A 111 5.44 -15.91 -22.18
CA ASP A 111 6.79 -15.36 -22.14
C ASP A 111 6.80 -14.04 -21.36
N ILE A 112 7.12 -14.16 -20.07
CA ILE A 112 7.17 -13.03 -19.13
C ILE A 112 8.59 -12.92 -18.59
N ILE A 113 9.20 -11.77 -18.83
CA ILE A 113 10.57 -11.47 -18.39
C ILE A 113 10.60 -10.40 -17.30
N SER A 114 11.68 -10.36 -16.54
CA SER A 114 11.93 -9.34 -15.54
C SER A 114 12.33 -8.00 -16.18
N ARG A 115 12.28 -6.90 -15.40
CA ARG A 115 12.79 -5.60 -15.85
C ARG A 115 14.27 -5.64 -16.20
N LYS A 116 15.06 -6.46 -15.49
CA LYS A 116 16.49 -6.63 -15.76
C LYS A 116 16.70 -7.26 -17.13
N ASP A 117 16.07 -8.39 -17.37
CA ASP A 117 16.17 -9.11 -18.64
C ASP A 117 15.69 -8.25 -19.81
N TYR A 118 14.60 -7.49 -19.63
CA TYR A 118 14.11 -6.54 -20.63
C TYR A 118 15.14 -5.45 -20.98
N GLN A 119 15.89 -4.96 -20.00
CA GLN A 119 16.92 -3.95 -20.23
C GLN A 119 18.16 -4.49 -20.95
N GLU A 120 18.37 -5.79 -20.90
CA GLU A 120 19.45 -6.50 -21.60
C GLU A 120 19.10 -6.82 -23.07
N LEU A 121 17.83 -6.71 -23.48
CA LEU A 121 17.38 -6.94 -24.85
C LEU A 121 17.81 -5.81 -25.79
N SER A 122 17.96 -6.16 -27.08
CA SER A 122 18.12 -5.17 -28.14
C SER A 122 16.89 -4.25 -28.26
N ALA A 123 17.07 -3.03 -28.78
CA ALA A 123 15.95 -2.11 -28.99
C ALA A 123 14.84 -2.71 -29.87
N THR A 124 15.18 -3.54 -30.83
CA THR A 124 14.23 -4.26 -31.71
C THR A 124 13.43 -5.29 -30.90
N ASP A 125 14.11 -6.08 -30.07
CA ASP A 125 13.44 -7.12 -29.26
C ASP A 125 12.56 -6.50 -28.18
N GLN A 126 12.97 -5.38 -27.61
CA GLN A 126 12.15 -4.63 -26.63
C GLN A 126 10.78 -4.24 -27.19
N THR A 127 10.65 -3.98 -28.50
CA THR A 127 9.35 -3.65 -29.12
C THR A 127 8.34 -4.79 -29.06
N GLN A 128 8.82 -6.04 -28.93
CA GLN A 128 7.98 -7.23 -28.83
C GLN A 128 7.34 -7.38 -27.45
N TYR A 129 7.80 -6.63 -26.45
CA TYR A 129 7.31 -6.73 -25.10
C TYR A 129 6.49 -5.50 -24.70
N LYS A 130 5.54 -5.69 -23.79
CA LYS A 130 4.81 -4.61 -23.10
C LYS A 130 4.97 -4.75 -21.59
N GLY A 131 5.13 -3.62 -20.90
CA GLY A 131 5.14 -3.60 -19.45
C GLY A 131 3.79 -4.04 -18.88
N ILE A 132 3.82 -4.83 -17.83
CA ILE A 132 2.64 -5.23 -17.08
C ILE A 132 2.80 -4.87 -15.61
N HIS A 133 1.68 -4.52 -14.97
CA HIS A 133 1.65 -4.35 -13.53
C HIS A 133 1.78 -5.72 -12.86
N ASN A 134 2.76 -5.83 -11.98
CA ASN A 134 2.87 -6.95 -11.07
C ASN A 134 2.37 -6.51 -9.69
N ARG A 135 1.33 -7.18 -9.19
CA ARG A 135 0.84 -6.97 -7.84
C ARG A 135 1.65 -7.84 -6.88
N GLU A 136 2.25 -7.21 -5.90
CA GLU A 136 2.94 -7.87 -4.78
C GLU A 136 2.25 -7.51 -3.48
N ILE A 137 2.17 -8.46 -2.56
CA ILE A 137 1.76 -8.16 -1.20
C ILE A 137 3.02 -7.90 -0.38
N ARG A 138 3.07 -6.74 0.25
CA ARG A 138 4.10 -6.37 1.21
C ARG A 138 3.47 -6.11 2.56
N VAL A 139 4.27 -6.07 3.60
CA VAL A 139 3.83 -5.75 4.95
C VAL A 139 4.43 -4.43 5.36
N LEU A 140 3.58 -3.51 5.80
CA LEU A 140 3.97 -2.21 6.34
C LEU A 140 3.76 -2.19 7.85
N PHE A 141 4.58 -1.41 8.53
CA PHE A 141 4.49 -1.16 9.97
C PHE A 141 4.22 0.32 10.18
N ASN A 142 3.30 0.64 11.07
CA ASN A 142 3.15 2.00 11.53
C ASN A 142 4.41 2.44 12.27
N ILE A 143 4.78 3.72 12.20
CA ILE A 143 5.98 4.20 12.90
C ILE A 143 5.86 4.07 14.42
N ASP A 144 4.64 4.02 14.97
CA ASP A 144 4.42 3.72 16.40
C ASP A 144 4.84 2.31 16.79
N GLN A 145 4.97 1.40 15.82
CA GLN A 145 5.48 0.05 16.00
C GLN A 145 7.01 -0.04 15.86
N THR A 146 7.69 1.10 15.73
CA THR A 146 9.15 1.18 15.57
C THR A 146 9.80 1.87 16.75
N MET A 147 11.10 1.73 16.85
CA MET A 147 11.93 2.40 17.86
C MET A 147 12.23 3.87 17.50
N LEU A 148 11.50 4.45 16.54
CA LEU A 148 11.67 5.85 16.16
C LEU A 148 11.39 6.76 17.36
N PRO A 149 12.30 7.72 17.68
CA PRO A 149 12.07 8.69 18.75
C PRO A 149 10.82 9.53 18.52
N LEU A 150 10.05 9.81 19.57
CA LEU A 150 8.81 10.60 19.51
C LEU A 150 8.99 11.97 18.82
N LYS A 151 10.11 12.66 19.12
CA LYS A 151 10.43 13.95 18.48
C LYS A 151 10.55 13.90 16.96
N ASP A 152 10.88 12.75 16.40
CA ASP A 152 10.99 12.57 14.96
C ASP A 152 9.63 12.14 14.35
N LYS A 153 8.70 11.62 15.17
CA LYS A 153 7.31 11.38 14.77
C LYS A 153 6.53 12.69 14.60
N GLU A 154 6.65 13.63 15.55
CA GLU A 154 6.01 14.94 15.52
C GLU A 154 6.38 15.77 14.28
N LYS A 155 7.60 15.61 13.79
CA LYS A 155 8.12 16.34 12.62
C LYS A 155 7.31 16.09 11.33
N TYR A 156 6.54 15.02 11.26
CA TYR A 156 5.75 14.63 10.10
C TYR A 156 4.25 14.82 10.30
N GLU A 157 3.81 15.28 11.48
CA GLU A 157 2.40 15.61 11.73
C GLU A 157 1.98 16.91 11.05
N ASP A 158 2.93 17.83 10.81
CA ASP A 158 2.69 19.15 10.23
C ASP A 158 2.81 19.21 8.70
N VAL A 159 2.89 18.08 8.02
CA VAL A 159 2.85 18.11 6.55
C VAL A 159 1.43 18.43 6.10
N ASP A 160 1.23 19.68 5.74
CA ASP A 160 -0.04 20.26 5.29
C ASP A 160 -0.70 19.38 4.21
N ASP A 161 -1.91 18.93 4.46
CA ASP A 161 -2.72 18.15 3.52
C ASP A 161 -3.17 18.95 2.29
N ALA A 162 -2.80 20.24 2.22
CA ALA A 162 -3.21 21.16 1.19
C ALA A 162 -2.71 20.84 -0.23
N GLU A 163 -1.77 19.91 -0.38
CA GLU A 163 -1.25 19.48 -1.69
C GLU A 163 -1.54 18.02 -2.05
N ILE A 164 -2.54 17.40 -1.47
CA ILE A 164 -3.08 16.19 -2.08
C ILE A 164 -3.85 16.65 -3.30
N ASP A 165 -3.19 16.62 -4.44
CA ASP A 165 -3.79 16.88 -5.74
C ASP A 165 -5.05 16.01 -5.90
N GLU A 166 -6.22 16.59 -5.62
CA GLU A 166 -7.53 15.93 -5.75
C GLU A 166 -7.67 15.26 -7.13
N ALA A 167 -7.06 15.83 -8.16
CA ALA A 167 -6.99 15.27 -9.50
C ALA A 167 -6.20 13.94 -9.54
N ARG A 168 -5.17 13.77 -8.71
CA ARG A 168 -4.45 12.48 -8.57
C ARG A 168 -5.24 11.44 -7.82
N LEU A 169 -5.99 11.85 -6.81
CA LEU A 169 -6.89 10.97 -6.06
C LEU A 169 -8.06 10.50 -6.94
N MET A 170 -8.68 11.42 -7.69
CA MET A 170 -9.75 11.11 -8.65
C MET A 170 -9.25 10.17 -9.76
N LYS A 171 -8.09 10.45 -10.33
CA LYS A 171 -7.50 9.60 -11.37
C LYS A 171 -7.09 8.22 -10.88
N ALA A 172 -6.61 8.11 -9.63
CA ALA A 172 -6.32 6.82 -9.01
C ALA A 172 -7.59 6.02 -8.70
N ALA A 173 -8.67 6.69 -8.29
CA ALA A 173 -9.98 6.10 -8.08
C ALA A 173 -10.63 5.64 -9.40
N GLU A 174 -10.57 6.43 -10.48
CA GLU A 174 -11.02 6.04 -11.81
C GLU A 174 -10.28 4.81 -12.33
N ILE A 175 -8.96 4.73 -12.16
CA ILE A 175 -8.16 3.57 -12.58
C ILE A 175 -8.52 2.33 -11.76
N ALA A 176 -8.85 2.46 -10.49
CA ALA A 176 -9.30 1.37 -9.65
C ALA A 176 -10.70 0.88 -10.05
N CYS A 177 -11.67 1.80 -10.25
CA CYS A 177 -13.02 1.47 -10.67
C CYS A 177 -13.09 0.83 -12.06
N ILE A 178 -12.33 1.35 -13.03
CA ILE A 178 -12.33 0.80 -14.41
C ILE A 178 -11.79 -0.64 -14.45
N ARG A 179 -10.92 -1.02 -13.52
CA ARG A 179 -10.37 -2.39 -13.46
C ARG A 179 -11.32 -3.44 -12.91
N ASP A 180 -12.21 -3.05 -12.01
CA ASP A 180 -13.19 -3.97 -11.42
C ASP A 180 -14.38 -4.24 -12.35
N TYR A 181 -14.56 -3.42 -13.40
CA TYR A 181 -15.62 -3.57 -14.39
C TYR A 181 -15.20 -4.33 -15.68
N VAL A 182 -13.93 -4.69 -15.85
CA VAL A 182 -13.38 -5.34 -17.06
C VAL A 182 -12.87 -6.76 -16.78
N MET A 183 -13.40 -7.43 -15.78
CA MET A 183 -13.22 -8.88 -15.59
C MET A 183 -14.56 -9.60 -15.57
#